data_c8997fd7abdcba553b0730dcd14bbe22
#
_entry.id   c8997fd7abdcba553b0730dcd14bbe22
#
_cell.length_a   1.000
_cell.length_b   1.000
_cell.length_c   1.000
_cell.angle_alpha   90.00
_cell.angle_beta   90.00
_cell.angle_gamma   90.00
#
_symmetry.space_group_name_H-M   'P 1'
#
loop_
_entity.id
_entity.type
_entity.pdbx_description
1 polymer ?
#
loop_
_entity_poly.entity_id
_entity_poly.type
_entity_poly.pdbx_seq_one_letter_code
_entity_poly.pdbx_strand_id
1 'polypeptide(L)'
;MTPLYHARKSDGRWFVRAFALLIIGVRAVAQQANVPAPLSADEVMGRVAQMNKVRAKALESYSSVRSYHLECHCLSHKKADMVVRTDYQAPNKKEFTIVSESGSGTVRDRVFKKLLEAEQESMRDENQQRSAITPENYTFQVSDYEKTATDEFYVLDAQPRSKNKFLFRGHIWVNAKDFAITRVEGEPAVHPSWWTVKTDFKRRYRKIGDFWLPESNESETKVRVFGTAVLSIEYRDYQITQAGGATVASPHSEGLAATVAEEF
;
A
#
# COMPACT_ATOMS: atom_id res chain seq x y z
N MET A 1 -17.09 72.76 68.57
CA MET A 1 -16.20 73.91 68.27
C MET A 1 -15.93 73.97 66.82
N THR A 2 -16.60 74.86 66.14
CA THR A 2 -16.35 75.33 64.79
C THR A 2 -15.13 76.24 64.73
N PRO A 3 -14.44 76.55 63.66
CA PRO A 3 -15.00 77.33 62.54
C PRO A 3 -14.53 76.80 61.12
N LEU A 4 -15.37 76.91 60.15
CA LEU A 4 -15.50 77.80 58.99
C LEU A 4 -14.22 78.51 58.46
N TYR A 5 -13.87 78.28 57.19
CA TYR A 5 -13.40 79.37 56.29
C TYR A 5 -13.49 78.91 54.81
N HIS A 6 -14.38 79.49 54.15
CA HIS A 6 -14.50 80.34 52.96
C HIS A 6 -13.77 79.92 51.63
N ALA A 7 -14.64 80.01 50.63
CA ALA A 7 -14.47 79.91 49.21
C ALA A 7 -13.43 80.82 48.56
N ARG A 8 -12.90 80.40 47.44
CA ARG A 8 -12.58 81.34 46.34
C ARG A 8 -12.75 80.65 45.01
N LYS A 9 -13.69 81.22 44.18
CA LYS A 9 -13.78 81.03 42.74
C LYS A 9 -12.54 81.57 42.04
N SER A 10 -12.07 80.89 40.99
CA SER A 10 -11.40 81.52 39.88
C SER A 10 -11.65 80.74 38.62
N ASP A 11 -12.23 81.47 37.66
CA ASP A 11 -12.47 81.05 36.28
C ASP A 11 -11.14 80.89 35.52
N GLY A 12 -11.04 79.84 34.77
CA GLY A 12 -9.90 79.63 33.87
C GLY A 12 -10.23 78.74 32.71
N ARG A 13 -10.79 79.32 31.70
CA ARG A 13 -11.03 78.69 30.39
C ARG A 13 -9.72 78.21 29.81
N TRP A 14 -9.54 76.87 29.68
CA TRP A 14 -8.42 76.30 28.89
C TRP A 14 -8.94 75.27 27.92
N PHE A 15 -8.59 75.50 26.69
CA PHE A 15 -8.88 74.80 25.46
C PHE A 15 -8.70 73.28 25.56
N VAL A 16 -9.78 72.52 25.34
CA VAL A 16 -9.74 71.11 25.07
C VAL A 16 -9.34 70.93 23.62
N ARG A 17 -8.07 70.58 23.37
CA ARG A 17 -7.63 70.05 22.09
C ARG A 17 -8.03 68.58 22.05
N ALA A 18 -9.08 68.28 21.28
CA ALA A 18 -9.45 66.92 20.95
C ALA A 18 -8.38 66.29 20.06
N PHE A 19 -7.60 65.33 20.61
CA PHE A 19 -6.69 64.49 19.87
C PHE A 19 -7.53 63.30 19.38
N ALA A 20 -8.00 63.33 18.13
CA ALA A 20 -8.63 62.23 17.47
C ALA A 20 -7.54 61.19 17.10
N LEU A 21 -7.42 60.13 17.93
CA LEU A 21 -6.62 58.95 17.61
C LEU A 21 -7.33 58.16 16.52
N LEU A 22 -6.85 58.29 15.28
CA LEU A 22 -7.25 57.52 14.14
C LEU A 22 -6.65 56.10 14.30
N ILE A 23 -7.42 55.16 14.88
CA ILE A 23 -7.04 53.76 14.93
C ILE A 23 -7.25 53.18 13.54
N ILE A 24 -6.18 53.15 12.73
CA ILE A 24 -6.16 52.38 11.48
C ILE A 24 -6.12 50.91 11.87
N GLY A 25 -7.27 50.29 11.91
CA GLY A 25 -7.43 48.82 12.05
C GLY A 25 -6.88 48.14 10.81
N VAL A 26 -5.62 47.72 10.85
CA VAL A 26 -5.08 46.77 9.87
C VAL A 26 -5.83 45.45 10.07
N ARG A 27 -6.86 45.23 9.27
CA ARG A 27 -7.45 43.89 9.14
C ARG A 27 -6.41 43.04 8.44
N ALA A 28 -5.66 42.26 9.21
CA ALA A 28 -4.90 41.13 8.68
C ALA A 28 -5.94 40.16 8.11
N VAL A 29 -6.13 40.19 6.80
CA VAL A 29 -6.80 39.11 6.07
C VAL A 29 -5.87 37.93 6.19
N ALA A 30 -6.13 37.05 7.14
CA ALA A 30 -5.49 35.74 7.19
C ALA A 30 -5.84 35.05 5.87
N GLN A 31 -4.88 35.06 4.96
CA GLN A 31 -4.95 34.29 3.73
C GLN A 31 -4.92 32.84 4.16
N GLN A 32 -6.10 32.23 4.34
CA GLN A 32 -6.23 30.79 4.50
C GLN A 32 -5.56 30.20 3.28
N ALA A 33 -4.39 29.62 3.48
CA ALA A 33 -3.77 28.77 2.48
C ALA A 33 -4.83 27.75 2.08
N ASN A 34 -5.26 27.85 0.82
CA ASN A 34 -6.24 26.95 0.24
C ASN A 34 -5.57 25.58 0.15
N VAL A 35 -5.61 24.80 1.24
CA VAL A 35 -5.17 23.42 1.24
C VAL A 35 -6.14 22.71 0.29
N PRO A 36 -5.65 22.18 -0.84
CA PRO A 36 -6.52 21.49 -1.77
C PRO A 36 -7.29 20.42 -1.01
N ALA A 37 -8.61 20.39 -1.20
CA ALA A 37 -9.42 19.33 -0.63
C ALA A 37 -8.84 17.98 -1.07
N PRO A 38 -8.75 16.99 -0.16
CA PRO A 38 -8.27 15.67 -0.53
C PRO A 38 -9.14 15.12 -1.66
N LEU A 39 -8.50 14.45 -2.63
CA LEU A 39 -9.20 13.88 -3.78
C LEU A 39 -10.26 12.88 -3.31
N SER A 40 -11.37 12.79 -4.03
CA SER A 40 -12.35 11.73 -3.84
C SER A 40 -11.77 10.35 -4.18
N ALA A 41 -12.38 9.28 -3.68
CA ALA A 41 -11.93 7.91 -3.98
C ALA A 41 -11.95 7.62 -5.50
N ASP A 42 -12.95 8.12 -6.22
CA ASP A 42 -13.06 7.95 -7.67
C ASP A 42 -11.94 8.68 -8.43
N GLU A 43 -11.57 9.88 -8.00
CA GLU A 43 -10.44 10.63 -8.58
C GLU A 43 -9.12 9.91 -8.32
N VAL A 44 -8.89 9.43 -7.08
CA VAL A 44 -7.69 8.66 -6.75
C VAL A 44 -7.61 7.41 -7.61
N MET A 45 -8.68 6.62 -7.69
CA MET A 45 -8.70 5.38 -8.48
C MET A 45 -8.60 5.64 -9.98
N GLY A 46 -9.15 6.73 -10.48
CA GLY A 46 -8.97 7.17 -11.86
C GLY A 46 -7.50 7.43 -12.20
N ARG A 47 -6.76 8.11 -11.30
CA ARG A 47 -5.32 8.34 -11.44
C ARG A 47 -4.50 7.05 -11.30
N VAL A 48 -4.87 6.16 -10.37
CA VAL A 48 -4.27 4.81 -10.25
C VAL A 48 -4.37 4.07 -11.57
N ALA A 49 -5.56 4.01 -12.16
CA ALA A 49 -5.79 3.33 -13.45
C ALA A 49 -4.96 3.94 -14.59
N GLN A 50 -4.88 5.27 -14.66
CA GLN A 50 -4.07 5.97 -15.65
C GLN A 50 -2.58 5.65 -15.50
N MET A 51 -2.04 5.75 -14.28
CA MET A 51 -0.62 5.50 -14.02
C MET A 51 -0.25 4.02 -14.21
N ASN A 52 -1.15 3.10 -13.86
CA ASN A 52 -0.93 1.67 -14.12
C ASN A 52 -0.86 1.36 -15.62
N LYS A 53 -1.65 2.03 -16.47
CA LYS A 53 -1.52 1.90 -17.94
C LYS A 53 -0.17 2.41 -18.43
N VAL A 54 0.34 3.50 -17.89
CA VAL A 54 1.67 4.05 -18.24
C VAL A 54 2.76 3.05 -17.86
N ARG A 55 2.75 2.57 -16.61
CA ARG A 55 3.73 1.58 -16.10
C ARG A 55 3.67 0.27 -16.88
N ALA A 56 2.48 -0.23 -17.19
CA ALA A 56 2.31 -1.46 -17.95
C ALA A 56 2.91 -1.37 -19.37
N LYS A 57 2.80 -0.20 -20.01
CA LYS A 57 3.42 0.02 -21.34
C LYS A 57 4.94 0.16 -21.25
N ALA A 58 5.46 0.67 -20.16
CA ALA A 58 6.90 0.86 -19.96
C ALA A 58 7.61 -0.43 -19.50
N LEU A 59 6.90 -1.40 -18.92
CA LEU A 59 7.46 -2.66 -18.47
C LEU A 59 7.50 -3.68 -19.60
N GLU A 60 8.69 -4.10 -20.00
CA GLU A 60 8.87 -5.18 -20.97
C GLU A 60 8.99 -6.54 -20.28
N SER A 61 9.89 -6.66 -19.32
CA SER A 61 10.08 -7.90 -18.56
C SER A 61 10.68 -7.65 -17.18
N TYR A 62 10.59 -8.62 -16.30
CA TYR A 62 11.41 -8.68 -15.10
C TYR A 62 11.69 -10.11 -14.67
N SER A 63 12.83 -10.33 -13.99
CA SER A 63 13.07 -11.51 -13.18
C SER A 63 13.11 -11.15 -11.69
N SER A 64 12.80 -12.11 -10.83
CA SER A 64 12.88 -11.96 -9.38
C SER A 64 13.03 -13.32 -8.69
N VAL A 65 13.54 -13.31 -7.47
CA VAL A 65 13.57 -14.47 -6.58
C VAL A 65 12.53 -14.29 -5.49
N ARG A 66 11.78 -15.35 -5.20
CA ARG A 66 10.76 -15.37 -4.14
C ARG A 66 11.09 -16.44 -3.13
N SER A 67 11.06 -16.09 -1.86
CA SER A 67 11.20 -17.04 -0.75
C SER A 67 9.84 -17.22 -0.09
N TYR A 68 9.34 -18.45 -0.07
CA TYR A 68 8.10 -18.85 0.60
C TYR A 68 8.47 -19.52 1.91
N HIS A 69 7.87 -19.10 2.98
CA HIS A 69 7.94 -19.75 4.28
C HIS A 69 6.54 -19.97 4.83
N LEU A 70 6.23 -21.19 5.23
CA LEU A 70 4.98 -21.54 5.90
C LEU A 70 5.25 -22.24 7.21
N GLU A 71 4.63 -21.73 8.26
CA GLU A 71 4.56 -22.36 9.58
C GLU A 71 3.13 -22.61 9.99
N CYS A 72 2.80 -23.87 10.32
CA CYS A 72 1.51 -24.25 10.86
C CYS A 72 1.64 -24.53 12.36
N HIS A 73 1.01 -23.69 13.16
CA HIS A 73 0.78 -23.92 14.58
C HIS A 73 -0.45 -24.85 14.76
N CYS A 74 -0.32 -26.03 14.21
CA CYS A 74 -1.34 -27.09 14.16
C CYS A 74 -0.92 -28.23 15.09
N LEU A 75 -1.80 -29.23 15.26
CA LEU A 75 -1.51 -30.45 16.03
C LEU A 75 -0.21 -31.16 15.64
N SER A 76 0.30 -30.95 14.41
CA SER A 76 1.51 -31.60 13.88
C SER A 76 2.59 -30.60 13.44
N HIS A 77 2.66 -29.41 13.99
CA HIS A 77 3.66 -28.36 13.69
C HIS A 77 4.42 -28.59 12.37
N LYS A 78 3.86 -28.14 11.26
CA LYS A 78 4.45 -28.31 9.95
C LYS A 78 5.11 -27.02 9.49
N LYS A 79 6.35 -27.17 9.02
CA LYS A 79 7.08 -26.07 8.37
C LYS A 79 7.48 -26.50 6.97
N ALA A 80 7.52 -25.57 6.06
CA ALA A 80 8.05 -25.75 4.73
C ALA A 80 8.58 -24.44 4.16
N ASP A 81 9.62 -24.56 3.35
CA ASP A 81 10.24 -23.47 2.64
C ASP A 81 10.32 -23.83 1.16
N MET A 82 10.27 -22.80 0.30
CA MET A 82 10.45 -22.93 -1.13
C MET A 82 11.07 -21.65 -1.68
N VAL A 83 12.05 -21.78 -2.54
CA VAL A 83 12.62 -20.67 -3.30
C VAL A 83 12.24 -20.83 -4.77
N VAL A 84 11.72 -19.78 -5.36
CA VAL A 84 11.25 -19.76 -6.75
C VAL A 84 11.84 -18.60 -7.49
N ARG A 85 12.45 -18.84 -8.63
CA ARG A 85 12.73 -17.82 -9.62
C ARG A 85 11.49 -17.56 -10.45
N THR A 86 11.18 -16.30 -10.65
CA THR A 86 10.06 -15.86 -11.46
C THR A 86 10.57 -15.02 -12.62
N ASP A 87 10.18 -15.37 -13.83
CA ASP A 87 10.47 -14.62 -15.03
C ASP A 87 9.13 -14.14 -15.63
N TYR A 88 8.98 -12.83 -15.76
CA TYR A 88 7.81 -12.18 -16.34
C TYR A 88 8.15 -11.52 -17.67
N GLN A 89 7.27 -11.67 -18.63
CA GLN A 89 7.32 -10.99 -19.92
C GLN A 89 5.93 -10.40 -20.24
N ALA A 90 5.91 -9.12 -20.55
CA ALA A 90 4.68 -8.44 -20.92
C ALA A 90 4.02 -9.07 -22.18
N PRO A 91 2.69 -9.06 -22.26
CA PRO A 91 1.76 -8.44 -21.33
C PRO A 91 1.37 -9.36 -20.14
N ASN A 92 1.48 -10.69 -20.24
CA ASN A 92 0.87 -11.61 -19.27
C ASN A 92 1.58 -12.97 -19.13
N LYS A 93 2.78 -13.13 -19.71
CA LYS A 93 3.55 -14.37 -19.58
C LYS A 93 4.34 -14.35 -18.28
N LYS A 94 4.14 -15.35 -17.42
CA LYS A 94 4.90 -15.54 -16.18
C LYS A 94 5.28 -16.99 -16.02
N GLU A 95 6.57 -17.24 -15.81
CA GLU A 95 7.14 -18.56 -15.62
C GLU A 95 7.73 -18.67 -14.20
N PHE A 96 7.61 -19.85 -13.62
CA PHE A 96 8.13 -20.16 -12.28
C PHE A 96 9.08 -21.33 -12.36
N THR A 97 10.28 -21.16 -11.83
CA THR A 97 11.28 -22.21 -11.66
C THR A 97 11.54 -22.43 -10.18
N ILE A 98 11.21 -23.60 -9.65
CA ILE A 98 11.51 -23.94 -8.26
C ILE A 98 13.03 -24.19 -8.17
N VAL A 99 13.69 -23.36 -7.35
CA VAL A 99 15.15 -23.44 -7.13
C VAL A 99 15.47 -24.40 -5.99
N SER A 100 14.70 -24.32 -4.90
CA SER A 100 14.87 -25.21 -3.77
C SER A 100 13.57 -25.40 -3.00
N GLU A 101 13.44 -26.53 -2.33
CA GLU A 101 12.32 -26.85 -1.45
C GLU A 101 12.82 -27.60 -0.23
N SER A 102 12.23 -27.32 0.94
CA SER A 102 12.50 -28.06 2.17
C SER A 102 11.25 -28.23 3.05
N GLY A 103 11.35 -29.05 4.09
CA GLY A 103 10.29 -29.28 5.06
C GLY A 103 9.15 -30.17 4.56
N SER A 104 7.92 -29.91 5.01
CA SER A 104 6.76 -30.79 4.80
C SER A 104 6.34 -30.90 3.33
N GLY A 105 6.43 -32.09 2.73
CA GLY A 105 5.96 -32.38 1.38
C GLY A 105 4.47 -32.04 1.18
N THR A 106 3.64 -32.34 2.18
CA THR A 106 2.20 -32.00 2.11
C THR A 106 1.97 -30.49 1.97
N VAL A 107 2.77 -29.65 2.66
CA VAL A 107 2.67 -28.18 2.54
C VAL A 107 3.14 -27.74 1.17
N ARG A 108 4.26 -28.26 0.69
CA ARG A 108 4.80 -27.91 -0.63
C ARG A 108 3.81 -28.24 -1.75
N ASP A 109 3.24 -29.43 -1.74
CA ASP A 109 2.34 -29.87 -2.80
C ASP A 109 0.93 -29.24 -2.70
N ARG A 110 0.39 -29.07 -1.49
CA ARG A 110 -0.99 -28.60 -1.31
C ARG A 110 -1.12 -27.10 -1.10
N VAL A 111 -0.05 -26.42 -0.75
CA VAL A 111 -0.07 -24.98 -0.53
C VAL A 111 0.78 -24.27 -1.58
N PHE A 112 2.11 -24.47 -1.59
CA PHE A 112 2.99 -23.66 -2.44
C PHE A 112 2.72 -23.86 -3.93
N LYS A 113 2.61 -25.11 -4.41
CA LYS A 113 2.30 -25.36 -5.82
C LYS A 113 0.95 -24.79 -6.22
N LYS A 114 -0.07 -24.89 -5.33
CA LYS A 114 -1.38 -24.29 -5.59
C LYS A 114 -1.37 -22.76 -5.61
N LEU A 115 -0.50 -22.11 -4.85
CA LEU A 115 -0.32 -20.67 -4.93
C LEU A 115 0.26 -20.24 -6.30
N LEU A 116 1.26 -20.99 -6.80
CA LEU A 116 1.80 -20.74 -8.13
C LEU A 116 0.76 -21.00 -9.24
N GLU A 117 0.01 -22.08 -9.14
CA GLU A 117 -1.09 -22.40 -10.06
C GLU A 117 -2.18 -21.29 -10.05
N ALA A 118 -2.59 -20.83 -8.86
CA ALA A 118 -3.57 -19.76 -8.71
C ALA A 118 -3.08 -18.43 -9.29
N GLU A 119 -1.79 -18.13 -9.15
CA GLU A 119 -1.20 -16.95 -9.77
C GLU A 119 -1.20 -17.07 -11.30
N GLN A 120 -0.83 -18.22 -11.85
CA GLN A 120 -0.93 -18.49 -13.29
C GLN A 120 -2.38 -18.40 -13.80
N GLU A 121 -3.34 -18.93 -13.02
CA GLU A 121 -4.76 -18.82 -13.35
C GLU A 121 -5.21 -17.35 -13.39
N SER A 122 -4.77 -16.53 -12.45
CA SER A 122 -5.12 -15.10 -12.41
C SER A 122 -4.56 -14.28 -13.57
N MET A 123 -3.48 -14.75 -14.18
CA MET A 123 -2.83 -14.10 -15.33
C MET A 123 -3.55 -14.37 -16.67
N ARG A 124 -4.49 -15.30 -16.71
CA ARG A 124 -5.28 -15.56 -17.93
C ARG A 124 -6.17 -14.35 -18.23
N ASP A 125 -6.31 -13.99 -19.49
CA ASP A 125 -7.03 -12.80 -19.94
C ASP A 125 -8.45 -12.70 -19.36
N GLU A 126 -9.16 -13.82 -19.28
CA GLU A 126 -10.50 -13.93 -18.70
C GLU A 126 -10.56 -13.60 -17.20
N ASN A 127 -9.45 -13.79 -16.49
CA ASN A 127 -9.37 -13.57 -15.03
C ASN A 127 -8.75 -12.23 -14.67
N GLN A 128 -7.96 -11.62 -15.54
CA GLN A 128 -7.30 -10.34 -15.28
C GLN A 128 -8.32 -9.24 -14.95
N GLN A 129 -9.39 -9.12 -15.73
CA GLN A 129 -10.44 -8.13 -15.46
C GLN A 129 -11.18 -8.44 -14.15
N ARG A 130 -11.43 -9.73 -13.86
CA ARG A 130 -12.15 -10.17 -12.67
C ARG A 130 -11.36 -10.06 -11.37
N SER A 131 -10.05 -9.98 -11.44
CA SER A 131 -9.13 -9.83 -10.29
C SER A 131 -8.62 -8.41 -10.08
N ALA A 132 -8.85 -7.51 -11.04
CA ALA A 132 -8.33 -6.15 -11.01
C ALA A 132 -8.93 -5.31 -9.87
N ILE A 133 -8.09 -4.48 -9.23
CA ILE A 133 -8.51 -3.52 -8.22
C ILE A 133 -9.01 -2.26 -8.94
N THR A 134 -10.26 -2.30 -9.39
CA THR A 134 -10.90 -1.25 -10.18
C THR A 134 -12.33 -0.97 -9.72
N PRO A 135 -12.94 0.18 -10.09
CA PRO A 135 -14.32 0.51 -9.75
C PRO A 135 -15.37 -0.48 -10.25
N GLU A 136 -15.05 -1.29 -11.27
CA GLU A 136 -15.94 -2.34 -11.77
C GLU A 136 -16.07 -3.48 -10.74
N ASN A 137 -14.99 -3.79 -10.01
CA ASN A 137 -14.95 -4.88 -9.05
C ASN A 137 -15.17 -4.44 -7.61
N TYR A 138 -14.95 -3.15 -7.29
CA TYR A 138 -15.01 -2.63 -5.93
C TYR A 138 -15.78 -1.32 -5.83
N THR A 139 -16.32 -1.06 -4.64
CA THR A 139 -16.62 0.30 -4.17
C THR A 139 -15.47 0.78 -3.32
N PHE A 140 -15.09 2.05 -3.46
CA PHE A 140 -14.01 2.67 -2.71
C PHE A 140 -14.50 3.87 -1.93
N GLN A 141 -13.95 4.06 -0.72
CA GLN A 141 -14.16 5.26 0.10
C GLN A 141 -12.81 5.68 0.67
N VAL A 142 -12.51 6.98 0.68
CA VAL A 142 -11.33 7.49 1.39
C VAL A 142 -11.62 7.37 2.89
N SER A 143 -10.84 6.54 3.58
CA SER A 143 -10.96 6.33 5.02
C SER A 143 -9.95 7.18 5.81
N ASP A 144 -8.77 7.46 5.21
CA ASP A 144 -7.72 8.24 5.87
C ASP A 144 -6.75 8.86 4.85
N TYR A 145 -5.92 9.79 5.32
CA TYR A 145 -4.79 10.36 4.60
C TYR A 145 -3.56 10.36 5.50
N GLU A 146 -2.71 9.36 5.31
CA GLU A 146 -1.50 9.15 6.11
C GLU A 146 -0.31 9.96 5.57
N LYS A 147 0.43 10.61 6.47
CA LYS A 147 1.70 11.29 6.17
C LYS A 147 2.82 10.64 6.97
N THR A 148 3.89 10.33 6.27
CA THR A 148 5.16 9.90 6.86
C THR A 148 6.22 10.99 6.65
N ALA A 149 7.43 10.76 7.10
CA ALA A 149 8.54 11.70 6.87
C ALA A 149 8.88 11.90 5.37
N THR A 150 8.62 10.89 4.53
CA THR A 150 9.03 10.87 3.12
C THR A 150 7.86 10.87 2.13
N ASP A 151 6.72 10.31 2.53
CA ASP A 151 5.62 10.01 1.63
C ASP A 151 4.25 10.31 2.26
N GLU A 152 3.27 10.50 1.39
CA GLU A 152 1.88 10.71 1.74
C GLU A 152 1.02 9.66 1.01
N PHE A 153 -0.04 9.18 1.67
CA PHE A 153 -0.88 8.10 1.15
C PHE A 153 -2.36 8.40 1.34
N TYR A 154 -3.16 8.19 0.30
CA TYR A 154 -4.59 8.00 0.45
C TYR A 154 -4.84 6.57 0.94
N VAL A 155 -5.59 6.42 2.01
CA VAL A 155 -6.06 5.11 2.49
C VAL A 155 -7.50 4.95 2.04
N LEU A 156 -7.74 3.94 1.22
CA LEU A 156 -9.07 3.66 0.70
C LEU A 156 -9.60 2.36 1.29
N ASP A 157 -10.82 2.40 1.83
CA ASP A 157 -11.60 1.19 2.09
C ASP A 157 -12.10 0.63 0.77
N ALA A 158 -11.82 -0.66 0.53
CA ALA A 158 -12.16 -1.38 -0.68
C ALA A 158 -13.15 -2.52 -0.37
N GLN A 159 -14.38 -2.39 -0.88
CA GLN A 159 -15.43 -3.38 -0.70
C GLN A 159 -15.76 -4.06 -2.04
N PRO A 160 -15.65 -5.41 -2.15
CA PRO A 160 -15.91 -6.10 -3.39
C PRO A 160 -17.40 -6.04 -3.77
N ARG A 161 -17.68 -5.78 -5.04
CA ARG A 161 -19.06 -5.74 -5.58
C ARG A 161 -19.68 -7.12 -5.76
N SER A 162 -18.87 -8.18 -5.72
CA SER A 162 -19.33 -9.56 -5.95
C SER A 162 -18.58 -10.56 -5.08
N LYS A 163 -19.18 -11.72 -4.86
CA LYS A 163 -18.54 -12.88 -4.23
C LYS A 163 -17.66 -13.57 -5.27
N ASN A 164 -16.40 -13.14 -5.38
CA ASN A 164 -15.42 -13.67 -6.31
C ASN A 164 -14.15 -14.08 -5.55
N LYS A 165 -13.60 -15.27 -5.84
CA LYS A 165 -12.40 -15.82 -5.18
C LYS A 165 -11.13 -14.97 -5.39
N PHE A 166 -11.10 -14.11 -6.39
CA PHE A 166 -9.97 -13.23 -6.70
C PHE A 166 -10.04 -11.88 -5.98
N LEU A 167 -11.19 -11.54 -5.37
CA LEU A 167 -11.40 -10.26 -4.71
C LEU A 167 -11.16 -10.38 -3.20
N PHE A 168 -10.99 -9.22 -2.57
CA PHE A 168 -10.81 -9.08 -1.13
C PHE A 168 -11.68 -7.94 -0.59
N ARG A 169 -11.79 -7.83 0.73
CA ARG A 169 -12.27 -6.65 1.43
C ARG A 169 -11.20 -6.14 2.37
N GLY A 170 -11.05 -4.84 2.50
CA GLY A 170 -10.03 -4.25 3.35
C GLY A 170 -9.57 -2.89 2.85
N HIS A 171 -8.30 -2.57 3.07
CA HIS A 171 -7.76 -1.25 2.78
C HIS A 171 -6.64 -1.33 1.74
N ILE A 172 -6.53 -0.27 0.94
CA ILE A 172 -5.43 -0.04 0.02
C ILE A 172 -4.78 1.32 0.33
N TRP A 173 -3.45 1.37 0.28
CA TRP A 173 -2.66 2.59 0.41
C TRP A 173 -2.16 2.99 -0.97
N VAL A 174 -2.52 4.19 -1.37
CA VAL A 174 -2.14 4.77 -2.66
C VAL A 174 -1.21 5.94 -2.41
N ASN A 175 0.01 5.88 -2.94
CA ASN A 175 0.97 6.98 -2.85
C ASN A 175 0.42 8.24 -3.53
N ALA A 176 0.44 9.38 -2.83
CA ALA A 176 -0.17 10.60 -3.32
C ALA A 176 0.62 11.28 -4.47
N LYS A 177 1.90 10.92 -4.67
CA LYS A 177 2.77 11.52 -5.70
C LYS A 177 2.60 10.85 -7.07
N ASP A 178 2.60 9.51 -7.08
CA ASP A 178 2.62 8.74 -8.33
C ASP A 178 1.45 7.77 -8.48
N PHE A 179 0.49 7.82 -7.57
CA PHE A 179 -0.75 7.03 -7.59
C PHE A 179 -0.51 5.53 -7.78
N ALA A 180 0.53 5.01 -7.15
CA ALA A 180 0.75 3.58 -7.05
C ALA A 180 0.11 3.00 -5.79
N ILE A 181 -0.44 1.79 -5.89
CA ILE A 181 -0.82 1.02 -4.72
C ILE A 181 0.46 0.49 -4.09
N THR A 182 0.70 0.85 -2.82
CA THR A 182 1.92 0.52 -2.08
C THR A 182 1.71 -0.55 -1.02
N ARG A 183 0.47 -0.68 -0.54
CA ARG A 183 0.08 -1.66 0.47
C ARG A 183 -1.38 -2.06 0.28
N VAL A 184 -1.67 -3.33 0.55
CA VAL A 184 -3.03 -3.88 0.58
C VAL A 184 -3.14 -4.74 1.82
N GLU A 185 -4.16 -4.52 2.63
CA GLU A 185 -4.48 -5.33 3.80
C GLU A 185 -5.94 -5.70 3.81
N GLY A 186 -6.25 -6.93 4.20
CA GLY A 186 -7.64 -7.36 4.25
C GLY A 186 -7.83 -8.85 4.34
N GLU A 187 -9.01 -9.29 3.94
CA GLU A 187 -9.40 -10.69 3.90
C GLU A 187 -10.00 -11.03 2.53
N PRO A 188 -9.89 -12.29 2.05
CA PRO A 188 -10.53 -12.71 0.81
C PRO A 188 -12.04 -12.47 0.84
N ALA A 189 -12.62 -12.03 -0.28
CA ALA A 189 -14.09 -11.86 -0.39
C ALA A 189 -14.87 -13.17 -0.24
N VAL A 190 -14.19 -14.29 -0.49
CA VAL A 190 -14.72 -15.65 -0.34
C VAL A 190 -13.69 -16.49 0.42
N HIS A 191 -14.11 -17.20 1.45
CA HIS A 191 -13.21 -18.11 2.15
C HIS A 191 -12.66 -19.18 1.22
N PRO A 192 -11.34 -19.47 1.24
CA PRO A 192 -10.72 -20.46 0.36
C PRO A 192 -11.28 -21.88 0.51
N SER A 193 -11.80 -22.20 1.69
CA SER A 193 -12.47 -23.49 1.97
C SER A 193 -13.43 -23.36 3.14
N TRP A 194 -14.35 -24.31 3.28
CA TRP A 194 -15.29 -24.38 4.40
C TRP A 194 -14.61 -24.66 5.77
N TRP A 195 -13.37 -25.16 5.76
CA TRP A 195 -12.55 -25.30 6.97
C TRP A 195 -11.90 -23.98 7.41
N THR A 196 -11.77 -23.01 6.51
CA THR A 196 -11.17 -21.71 6.81
C THR A 196 -12.15 -20.88 7.62
N VAL A 197 -11.73 -20.46 8.82
CA VAL A 197 -12.52 -19.60 9.69
C VAL A 197 -12.28 -18.15 9.30
N LYS A 198 -11.01 -17.78 9.13
CA LYS A 198 -10.56 -16.42 8.77
C LYS A 198 -9.22 -16.49 8.08
N THR A 199 -9.01 -15.61 7.14
CA THR A 199 -7.70 -15.34 6.55
C THR A 199 -7.49 -13.85 6.52
N ASP A 200 -6.48 -13.35 7.21
CA ASP A 200 -6.01 -11.97 7.08
C ASP A 200 -4.74 -11.98 6.23
N PHE A 201 -4.58 -11.00 5.36
CA PHE A 201 -3.37 -10.85 4.58
C PHE A 201 -2.90 -9.41 4.51
N LYS A 202 -1.59 -9.26 4.31
CA LYS A 202 -0.90 -8.00 4.12
C LYS A 202 0.08 -8.13 2.97
N ARG A 203 -0.05 -7.28 1.98
CA ARG A 203 0.82 -7.22 0.80
C ARG A 203 1.44 -5.84 0.72
N ARG A 204 2.77 -5.80 0.54
CA ARG A 204 3.54 -4.58 0.36
C ARG A 204 4.20 -4.57 -1.01
N TYR A 205 4.37 -3.36 -1.52
CA TYR A 205 5.07 -3.09 -2.76
C TYR A 205 6.17 -2.09 -2.50
N ARG A 206 7.28 -2.23 -3.19
CA ARG A 206 8.38 -1.26 -3.17
C ARG A 206 8.63 -0.68 -4.55
N LYS A 207 9.17 0.53 -4.57
CA LYS A 207 9.55 1.22 -5.80
C LYS A 207 10.94 0.78 -6.23
N ILE A 208 11.06 0.36 -7.50
CA ILE A 208 12.32 -0.01 -8.15
C ILE A 208 12.33 0.73 -9.49
N GLY A 209 13.16 1.78 -9.61
CA GLY A 209 13.05 2.71 -10.72
C GLY A 209 11.66 3.35 -10.74
N ASP A 210 10.95 3.23 -11.86
CA ASP A 210 9.59 3.78 -12.04
C ASP A 210 8.48 2.76 -11.72
N PHE A 211 8.83 1.54 -11.32
CA PHE A 211 7.88 0.45 -11.09
C PHE A 211 7.65 0.18 -9.61
N TRP A 212 6.42 -0.15 -9.26
CA TRP A 212 6.05 -0.67 -7.97
C TRP A 212 5.82 -2.17 -8.08
N LEU A 213 6.72 -2.93 -7.48
CA LEU A 213 6.72 -4.40 -7.54
C LEU A 213 6.53 -5.00 -6.15
N PRO A 214 5.97 -6.21 -6.03
CA PRO A 214 5.80 -6.88 -4.74
C PRO A 214 7.10 -6.91 -3.94
N GLU A 215 7.00 -6.62 -2.63
CA GLU A 215 8.08 -6.71 -1.66
C GLU A 215 7.85 -7.88 -0.71
N SER A 216 6.64 -7.93 -0.13
CA SER A 216 6.25 -9.01 0.76
C SER A 216 4.76 -9.31 0.65
N ASN A 217 4.40 -10.54 0.97
CA ASN A 217 3.02 -10.97 1.17
C ASN A 217 2.98 -11.87 2.41
N GLU A 218 2.28 -11.43 3.43
CA GLU A 218 2.08 -12.15 4.68
C GLU A 218 0.61 -12.54 4.77
N SER A 219 0.30 -13.76 5.24
CA SER A 219 -1.07 -14.15 5.54
C SER A 219 -1.16 -15.06 6.76
N GLU A 220 -2.17 -14.82 7.57
CA GLU A 220 -2.53 -15.66 8.70
C GLU A 220 -3.89 -16.29 8.44
N THR A 221 -3.95 -17.62 8.43
CA THR A 221 -5.18 -18.38 8.18
C THR A 221 -5.53 -19.22 9.40
N LYS A 222 -6.70 -18.95 9.99
CA LYS A 222 -7.29 -19.78 11.05
C LYS A 222 -8.13 -20.90 10.43
N VAL A 223 -7.80 -22.13 10.78
CA VAL A 223 -8.45 -23.35 10.28
C VAL A 223 -9.17 -24.04 11.42
N ARG A 224 -10.44 -24.41 11.21
CA ARG A 224 -11.23 -25.13 12.22
C ARG A 224 -10.50 -26.38 12.68
N VAL A 225 -10.41 -26.58 14.00
CA VAL A 225 -9.82 -27.74 14.65
C VAL A 225 -8.29 -27.88 14.46
N PHE A 226 -7.71 -27.29 13.41
CA PHE A 226 -6.31 -27.52 13.05
C PHE A 226 -5.35 -26.42 13.54
N GLY A 227 -5.84 -25.24 13.93
CA GLY A 227 -5.01 -24.15 14.43
C GLY A 227 -4.77 -23.05 13.40
N THR A 228 -3.60 -22.42 13.47
CA THR A 228 -3.25 -21.25 12.65
C THR A 228 -2.08 -21.57 11.72
N ALA A 229 -2.19 -21.23 10.46
CA ALA A 229 -1.11 -21.27 9.47
C ALA A 229 -0.68 -19.83 9.14
N VAL A 230 0.61 -19.58 9.21
CA VAL A 230 1.24 -18.32 8.81
C VAL A 230 2.08 -18.58 7.57
N LEU A 231 1.80 -17.84 6.51
CA LEU A 231 2.57 -17.85 5.26
C LEU A 231 3.22 -16.49 5.08
N SER A 232 4.52 -16.48 4.79
CA SER A 232 5.23 -15.30 4.30
C SER A 232 5.85 -15.58 2.93
N ILE A 233 5.81 -14.57 2.06
CA ILE A 233 6.48 -14.58 0.76
C ILE A 233 7.26 -13.28 0.67
N GLU A 234 8.57 -13.39 0.50
CA GLU A 234 9.47 -12.27 0.28
C GLU A 234 9.93 -12.26 -1.17
N TYR A 235 10.02 -11.06 -1.76
CA TYR A 235 10.42 -10.86 -3.15
C TYR A 235 11.69 -10.03 -3.20
N ARG A 236 12.72 -10.53 -3.90
CA ARG A 236 14.03 -9.90 -3.99
C ARG A 236 14.67 -10.08 -5.37
N ASP A 237 15.82 -9.48 -5.54
CA ASP A 237 16.71 -9.65 -6.71
C ASP A 237 16.00 -9.32 -8.04
N TYR A 238 15.23 -8.22 -8.04
CA TYR A 238 14.57 -7.77 -9.24
C TYR A 238 15.57 -7.26 -10.28
N GLN A 239 15.44 -7.78 -11.49
CA GLN A 239 16.06 -7.27 -12.70
C GLN A 239 14.94 -6.89 -13.67
N ILE A 240 14.82 -5.63 -14.01
CA ILE A 240 13.69 -5.08 -14.79
C ILE A 240 14.22 -4.59 -16.12
N THR A 241 13.60 -5.01 -17.22
CA THR A 241 13.83 -4.46 -18.55
C THR A 241 12.65 -3.55 -18.92
N GLN A 242 12.96 -2.33 -19.29
CA GLN A 242 11.98 -1.36 -19.76
C GLN A 242 11.84 -1.40 -21.28
N ALA A 243 10.69 -1.00 -21.79
CA ALA A 243 10.48 -0.77 -23.20
C ALA A 243 11.53 0.22 -23.73
N GLY A 244 12.37 -0.21 -24.67
CA GLY A 244 13.55 0.52 -25.13
C GLY A 244 14.89 -0.01 -24.60
N GLY A 245 14.88 -1.14 -23.86
CA GLY A 245 16.08 -1.92 -23.51
C GLY A 245 16.87 -1.45 -22.30
N ALA A 246 16.42 -0.39 -21.56
CA ALA A 246 17.05 0.02 -20.32
C ALA A 246 16.79 -1.02 -19.20
N THR A 247 17.82 -1.39 -18.47
CA THR A 247 17.73 -2.35 -17.34
C THR A 247 17.91 -1.64 -16.01
N VAL A 248 17.03 -1.94 -15.05
CA VAL A 248 17.08 -1.46 -13.67
C VAL A 248 17.11 -2.65 -12.73
N ALA A 249 18.07 -2.69 -11.81
CA ALA A 249 18.19 -3.71 -10.78
C ALA A 249 17.85 -3.19 -9.38
N SER A 250 17.37 -4.10 -8.52
CA SER A 250 17.17 -3.81 -7.10
C SER A 250 18.52 -3.68 -6.39
N PRO A 251 18.71 -2.73 -5.45
CA PRO A 251 20.00 -2.51 -4.76
C PRO A 251 20.48 -3.66 -3.87
N HIS A 252 19.77 -4.77 -3.78
CA HIS A 252 20.14 -5.94 -2.96
C HIS A 252 20.73 -7.11 -3.77
N SER A 253 21.04 -6.94 -5.05
CA SER A 253 21.55 -8.02 -5.91
C SER A 253 23.04 -8.35 -5.75
N GLU A 254 23.81 -7.61 -4.93
CA GLU A 254 25.25 -7.80 -4.83
C GLU A 254 25.71 -8.87 -3.82
N GLY A 255 24.81 -9.43 -2.99
CA GLY A 255 25.20 -10.31 -1.86
C GLY A 255 25.17 -11.82 -2.10
N LEU A 256 24.50 -12.34 -3.15
CA LEU A 256 24.27 -13.79 -3.31
C LEU A 256 25.02 -14.46 -4.48
N ALA A 257 25.58 -13.69 -5.39
CA ALA A 257 26.42 -14.29 -6.45
C ALA A 257 27.77 -14.87 -5.90
N ALA A 258 28.22 -14.40 -4.72
CA ALA A 258 29.44 -14.83 -4.11
C ALA A 258 29.32 -16.12 -3.27
N THR A 259 28.14 -16.45 -2.75
CA THR A 259 27.98 -17.59 -1.81
C THR A 259 27.68 -18.92 -2.50
N VAL A 260 27.21 -18.90 -3.75
CA VAL A 260 26.94 -20.13 -4.52
C VAL A 260 28.16 -20.66 -5.25
N ALA A 261 29.23 -19.87 -5.36
CA ALA A 261 30.49 -20.29 -6.02
C ALA A 261 31.50 -21.00 -5.10
N GLU A 262 31.27 -21.05 -3.79
CA GLU A 262 32.17 -21.68 -2.82
C GLU A 262 31.71 -23.07 -2.30
N GLU A 263 30.55 -23.58 -2.74
CA GLU A 263 30.06 -24.92 -2.33
C GLU A 263 29.91 -25.94 -3.50
N PHE A 264 30.76 -25.85 -4.51
CA PHE A 264 30.91 -26.93 -5.49
C PHE A 264 32.38 -27.37 -5.62
#